data_29803065262c6f5bc042c79e72a3c24b
#
_entry.id   29803065262c6f5bc042c79e72a3c24b
#
_cell.length_a   1.000
_cell.length_b   1.000
_cell.length_c   1.000
_cell.angle_alpha   90.00
_cell.angle_beta   90.00
_cell.angle_gamma   90.00
#
_symmetry.space_group_name_H-M   'P 1'
#
loop_
_entity.id
_entity.type
_entity.pdbx_description
1 polymer ?
#
loop_
_entity_poly.entity_id
_entity_poly.type
_entity_poly.pdbx_seq_one_letter_code
_entity_poly.pdbx_strand_id
1 'polypeptide(L)'
;RPNGEVVRVGMGFKPLEFSINDITSWNKSIIGHMAYDSTSWRNAIRLLASGQIKVQPMITHRLGLSEWEKGFELMAKKEAIKVIFTYDFDDED
;
A
#
# COMPACT_ATOMS: atom_id res chain seq x y z
N ARG A 1 -22.89 -2.27 -4.83
CA ARG A 1 -23.94 -3.21 -5.25
C ARG A 1 -24.59 -3.88 -4.04
N PRO A 2 -25.84 -4.35 -4.19
CA PRO A 2 -26.47 -5.15 -3.13
C PRO A 2 -25.62 -6.38 -2.82
N ASN A 3 -25.55 -6.75 -1.54
CA ASN A 3 -24.76 -7.87 -1.03
C ASN A 3 -23.26 -7.73 -1.26
N GLY A 4 -22.79 -6.52 -1.58
CA GLY A 4 -21.39 -6.26 -1.80
C GLY A 4 -20.60 -6.16 -0.50
N GLU A 5 -19.29 -6.32 -0.63
CA GLU A 5 -18.37 -6.18 0.49
C GLU A 5 -17.34 -5.09 0.21
N VAL A 6 -17.04 -4.31 1.22
CA VAL A 6 -15.93 -3.35 1.20
C VAL A 6 -14.88 -3.85 2.18
N VAL A 7 -13.68 -4.06 1.71
CA VAL A 7 -12.56 -4.41 2.59
C VAL A 7 -11.69 -3.17 2.77
N ARG A 8 -11.63 -2.69 4.01
CA ARG A 8 -10.86 -1.52 4.37
C ARG A 8 -9.48 -1.94 4.85
N VAL A 9 -8.45 -1.57 4.12
CA VAL A 9 -7.06 -1.87 4.50
C VAL A 9 -6.27 -0.64 4.90
N GLY A 10 -6.64 0.52 4.39
CA GLY A 10 -5.98 1.78 4.74
C GLY A 10 -6.48 2.34 6.05
N MET A 11 -5.65 3.13 6.70
CA MET A 11 -6.01 3.83 7.93
C MET A 11 -5.85 5.32 7.76
N GLY A 12 -6.72 6.07 8.40
CA GLY A 12 -6.66 7.51 8.48
C GLY A 12 -6.80 7.97 9.90
N PHE A 13 -6.44 9.23 10.15
CA PHE A 13 -6.49 9.79 11.50
C PHE A 13 -7.87 10.39 11.85
N LYS A 14 -8.70 10.64 10.84
CA LYS A 14 -10.01 11.22 11.06
C LYS A 14 -11.10 10.17 10.92
N PRO A 15 -12.08 10.13 11.82
CA PRO A 15 -13.24 9.27 11.66
C PRO A 15 -13.98 9.58 10.37
N LEU A 16 -14.53 8.54 9.74
CA LEU A 16 -15.42 8.71 8.61
C LEU A 16 -16.85 8.92 9.12
N GLU A 17 -17.57 9.79 8.44
CA GLU A 17 -18.99 9.97 8.68
C GLU A 17 -19.78 9.35 7.54
N PHE A 18 -20.65 8.42 7.86
CA PHE A 18 -21.57 7.84 6.91
C PHE A 18 -22.79 7.29 7.66
N SER A 19 -23.89 7.11 6.94
CA SER A 19 -25.08 6.53 7.53
C SER A 19 -24.98 5.00 7.49
N ILE A 20 -25.17 4.38 8.65
CA ILE A 20 -25.19 2.91 8.76
C ILE A 20 -26.32 2.33 7.90
N ASN A 21 -27.35 3.11 7.59
CA ASN A 21 -28.44 2.69 6.73
C ASN A 21 -27.96 2.35 5.32
N ASP A 22 -26.89 2.99 4.86
CA ASP A 22 -26.31 2.68 3.55
C ASP A 22 -25.75 1.25 3.49
N ILE A 23 -25.35 0.74 4.64
CA ILE A 23 -24.87 -0.64 4.77
C ILE A 23 -26.05 -1.59 4.91
N THR A 24 -26.98 -1.26 5.79
CA THR A 24 -28.11 -2.12 6.14
C THR A 24 -29.07 -2.32 4.97
N SER A 25 -29.39 -1.23 4.23
CA SER A 25 -30.44 -1.24 3.20
C SER A 25 -30.22 -2.25 2.08
N TRP A 26 -28.96 -2.59 1.80
CA TRP A 26 -28.60 -3.44 0.68
C TRP A 26 -27.82 -4.69 1.09
N ASN A 27 -27.88 -5.05 2.37
CA ASN A 27 -27.17 -6.22 2.91
C ASN A 27 -25.66 -6.17 2.58
N LYS A 28 -25.06 -5.02 2.79
CA LYS A 28 -23.63 -4.82 2.52
C LYS A 28 -22.79 -5.13 3.76
N SER A 29 -21.52 -5.35 3.54
CA SER A 29 -20.57 -5.58 4.62
C SER A 29 -19.38 -4.65 4.47
N ILE A 30 -18.84 -4.21 5.60
CA ILE A 30 -17.57 -3.52 5.67
C ILE A 30 -16.66 -4.35 6.56
N ILE A 31 -15.50 -4.73 6.04
CA ILE A 31 -14.57 -5.60 6.74
C ILE A 31 -13.24 -4.85 6.89
N GLY A 32 -12.77 -4.77 8.12
CA GLY A 32 -11.44 -4.22 8.37
C GLY A 32 -10.39 -5.31 8.22
N HIS A 33 -9.21 -4.92 7.73
CA HIS A 33 -8.07 -5.82 7.64
C HIS A 33 -6.81 -5.09 8.05
N MET A 34 -6.03 -5.69 8.92
CA MET A 34 -4.80 -5.10 9.43
C MET A 34 -3.64 -6.05 9.24
N ALA A 35 -2.57 -5.53 8.64
CA ALA A 35 -1.30 -6.23 8.48
C ALA A 35 -1.41 -7.54 7.69
N TYR A 36 -0.52 -8.47 7.95
CA TYR A 36 -0.43 -9.72 7.21
C TYR A 36 0.35 -10.74 8.04
N ASP A 37 0.18 -12.01 7.68
CA ASP A 37 0.88 -13.10 8.32
C ASP A 37 1.97 -13.68 7.39
N SER A 38 2.64 -14.73 7.85
CA SER A 38 3.71 -15.35 7.07
C SER A 38 3.19 -16.02 5.78
N THR A 39 1.96 -16.53 5.81
CA THR A 39 1.35 -17.15 4.63
C THR A 39 1.09 -16.12 3.54
N SER A 40 0.54 -14.97 3.91
CA SER A 40 0.33 -13.87 2.96
C SER A 40 1.65 -13.39 2.35
N TRP A 41 2.69 -13.31 3.18
CA TRP A 41 4.01 -12.92 2.74
C TRP A 41 4.59 -13.89 1.71
N ARG A 42 4.48 -15.20 1.97
CA ARG A 42 4.94 -16.22 1.02
C ARG A 42 4.17 -16.18 -0.28
N ASN A 43 2.85 -15.99 -0.19
CA ASN A 43 2.00 -15.91 -1.38
C ASN A 43 2.36 -14.69 -2.23
N ALA A 44 2.63 -13.55 -1.60
CA ALA A 44 3.05 -12.34 -2.30
C ALA A 44 4.37 -12.57 -3.05
N ILE A 45 5.35 -13.17 -2.39
CA ILE A 45 6.64 -13.49 -3.01
C ILE A 45 6.45 -14.44 -4.20
N ARG A 46 5.61 -15.45 -4.04
CA ARG A 46 5.34 -16.42 -5.11
C ARG A 46 4.69 -15.76 -6.31
N LEU A 47 3.72 -14.90 -6.09
CA LEU A 47 3.03 -14.17 -7.16
C LEU A 47 3.97 -13.22 -7.89
N LEU A 48 4.85 -12.55 -7.17
CA LEU A 48 5.87 -11.69 -7.77
C LEU A 48 6.88 -12.49 -8.58
N ALA A 49 7.36 -13.60 -8.03
CA ALA A 49 8.37 -14.45 -8.71
C ALA A 49 7.82 -15.08 -9.98
N SER A 50 6.54 -15.44 -10.00
CA SER A 50 5.90 -16.04 -11.17
C SER A 50 5.51 -15.02 -12.25
N GLY A 51 5.60 -13.73 -11.96
CA GLY A 51 5.20 -12.68 -12.88
C GLY A 51 3.69 -12.45 -12.98
N GLN A 52 2.90 -13.11 -12.13
CA GLN A 52 1.45 -12.91 -12.12
C GLN A 52 1.06 -11.53 -11.59
N ILE A 53 1.89 -10.95 -10.72
CA ILE A 53 1.73 -9.58 -10.24
C ILE A 53 2.91 -8.75 -10.76
N LYS A 54 2.59 -7.62 -11.36
CA LYS A 54 3.58 -6.70 -11.89
C LYS A 54 3.55 -5.43 -11.07
N VAL A 55 4.56 -5.20 -10.26
CA VAL A 55 4.64 -4.03 -9.39
C VAL A 55 5.60 -2.94 -9.90
N GLN A 56 6.38 -3.24 -10.94
CA GLN A 56 7.34 -2.29 -11.47
C GLN A 56 6.72 -0.92 -11.79
N PRO A 57 5.54 -0.85 -12.43
CA PRO A 57 4.93 0.45 -12.72
C PRO A 57 4.55 1.25 -11.47
N MET A 58 4.44 0.60 -10.31
CA MET A 58 4.12 1.28 -9.06
C MET A 58 5.34 1.92 -8.42
N ILE A 59 6.54 1.51 -8.82
CA ILE A 59 7.77 2.11 -8.33
C ILE A 59 8.03 3.37 -9.15
N THR A 60 7.67 4.51 -8.58
CA THR A 60 7.75 5.78 -9.30
C THR A 60 9.11 6.44 -9.18
N HIS A 61 9.83 6.17 -8.10
CA HIS A 61 11.11 6.79 -7.84
C HIS A 61 12.09 5.79 -7.24
N ARG A 62 13.31 5.82 -7.76
CA ARG A 62 14.44 5.07 -7.21
C ARG A 62 15.52 6.09 -6.88
N LEU A 63 15.80 6.25 -5.60
CA LEU A 63 16.73 7.27 -5.11
C LEU A 63 17.87 6.61 -4.34
N GLY A 64 19.02 7.27 -4.32
CA GLY A 64 20.07 6.89 -3.41
C GLY A 64 19.66 7.18 -1.97
N LEU A 65 20.22 6.45 -1.03
CA LEU A 65 19.91 6.64 0.39
C LEU A 65 20.28 8.04 0.87
N SER A 66 21.29 8.67 0.25
CA SER A 66 21.66 10.04 0.57
C SER A 66 20.55 11.05 0.25
N GLU A 67 19.59 10.69 -0.60
CA GLU A 67 18.47 11.53 -0.96
C GLU A 67 17.19 11.21 -0.16
N TRP A 68 17.34 10.69 1.03
CA TRP A 68 16.20 10.24 1.83
C TRP A 68 15.18 11.36 2.11
N GLU A 69 15.64 12.59 2.34
CA GLU A 69 14.73 13.70 2.59
C GLU A 69 13.82 13.96 1.38
N LYS A 70 14.40 13.90 0.18
CA LYS A 70 13.65 14.08 -1.05
C LYS A 70 12.59 12.99 -1.21
N GLY A 71 12.93 11.75 -0.87
CA GLY A 71 12.00 10.64 -0.95
C GLY A 71 10.80 10.83 -0.03
N PHE A 72 11.04 11.20 1.21
CA PHE A 72 9.96 11.47 2.15
C PHE A 72 9.12 12.68 1.74
N GLU A 73 9.74 13.70 1.18
CA GLU A 73 9.02 14.86 0.67
C GLU A 73 8.08 14.49 -0.48
N LEU A 74 8.55 13.66 -1.42
CA LEU A 74 7.72 13.17 -2.53
C LEU A 74 6.50 12.43 -2.03
N MET A 75 6.65 11.61 -1.00
CA MET A 75 5.53 10.89 -0.41
C MET A 75 4.57 11.85 0.31
N ALA A 76 5.10 12.81 1.06
CA ALA A 76 4.27 13.78 1.77
C ALA A 76 3.44 14.64 0.82
N LYS A 77 3.99 14.98 -0.33
CA LYS A 77 3.31 15.77 -1.36
C LYS A 77 2.44 14.93 -2.28
N LYS A 78 2.41 13.62 -2.08
CA LYS A 78 1.66 12.68 -2.92
C LYS A 78 2.08 12.71 -4.39
N GLU A 79 3.35 12.96 -4.63
CA GLU A 79 3.94 12.97 -5.98
C GLU A 79 4.55 11.62 -6.36
N ALA A 80 4.57 10.68 -5.44
CA ALA A 80 5.10 9.33 -5.65
C ALA A 80 4.09 8.28 -5.20
N ILE A 81 4.11 7.14 -5.86
CA ILE A 81 3.36 5.95 -5.41
C ILE A 81 4.25 5.10 -4.52
N LYS A 82 5.45 4.78 -5.00
CA LYS A 82 6.42 4.01 -4.24
C LYS A 82 7.81 4.56 -4.49
N VAL A 83 8.50 4.88 -3.41
CA VAL A 83 9.91 5.31 -3.44
C VAL A 83 10.76 4.17 -2.88
N ILE A 84 11.77 3.78 -3.63
CA ILE A 84 12.74 2.78 -3.18
C ILE A 84 14.10 3.47 -3.02
N PHE A 85 14.73 3.24 -1.88
CA PHE A 85 16.09 3.70 -1.64
C PHE A 85 17.08 2.57 -1.90
N THR A 86 18.17 2.93 -2.55
CA THR A 86 19.30 2.03 -2.74
C THR A 86 20.54 2.65 -2.10
N TYR A 87 21.50 1.81 -1.73
CA TYR A 87 22.76 2.30 -1.20
C TYR A 87 23.53 3.00 -2.31
N ASP A 88 23.94 4.23 -2.04
CA ASP A 88 24.74 5.04 -2.94
C ASP A 88 26.03 5.52 -2.28
N PHE A 89 26.41 4.88 -1.17
CA PHE A 89 27.66 5.18 -0.49
C PHE A 89 28.76 4.30 -1.05
N ASP A 90 29.97 4.85 -1.11
CA ASP A 90 31.14 4.07 -1.52
C ASP A 90 31.48 3.02 -0.47
N ASP A 91 31.73 1.81 -0.93
CA ASP A 91 32.17 0.69 -0.09
C ASP A 91 33.69 0.60 -0.07
N GLU A 92 34.36 1.71 -0.03
CA GLU A 92 35.81 1.78 -0.11
C GLU A 92 36.52 1.52 1.20
N ASP A 93 36.09 0.62 1.95
CA ASP A 93 36.77 0.42 3.23
C ASP A 93 37.29 -0.98 3.41
#